data_6a0d2d7946a82911e68cc399d814d4ec
#
_entry.id   6a0d2d7946a82911e68cc399d814d4ec
#
_cell.length_a   1.000
_cell.length_b   1.000
_cell.length_c   1.000
_cell.angle_alpha   90.00
_cell.angle_beta   90.00
_cell.angle_gamma   90.00
#
_symmetry.space_group_name_H-M   'P 1'
#
loop_
_entity.id
_entity.type
_entity.pdbx_description
1 polymer ?
#
loop_
_entity_poly.entity_id
_entity_poly.type
_entity_poly.pdbx_seq_one_letter_code
_entity_poly.pdbx_strand_id
1 'polypeptide(L)'
;VRYLLAAAAAFVLAGCGAMAFTPAEYPLRDGLIPVFPVAGNVDVSNNQPSKKPTVVYDAGTSSLVTNLNAITEVMTGQTRKELAKAGQRSGAGGAKTIALKVNVLLSTYVMFSTKSHIEFEARLGDGQVLNFNVPHASGSLAQDLNGCVAEGVMTMLNDPRVKAYLAAQ
;
A
#
# COMPACT_ATOMS: atom_id res chain seq x y z
N VAL A 1 -35.14 21.58 34.43
CA VAL A 1 -34.34 20.40 34.80
C VAL A 1 -34.53 19.25 33.77
N ARG A 2 -35.74 19.00 33.26
CA ARG A 2 -36.00 17.91 32.26
C ARG A 2 -35.29 18.09 30.93
N TYR A 3 -35.07 19.33 30.49
CA TYR A 3 -34.40 19.61 29.17
C TYR A 3 -32.86 19.51 29.24
N LEU A 4 -32.27 19.71 30.42
CA LEU A 4 -30.83 19.56 30.64
C LEU A 4 -30.40 18.08 30.61
N LEU A 5 -31.22 17.16 31.06
CA LEU A 5 -30.96 15.71 31.01
C LEU A 5 -31.05 15.16 29.57
N ALA A 6 -31.95 15.72 28.73
CA ALA A 6 -32.06 15.31 27.34
C ALA A 6 -30.86 15.77 26.47
N ALA A 7 -30.30 16.95 26.78
CA ALA A 7 -29.12 17.46 26.11
C ALA A 7 -27.84 16.66 26.44
N ALA A 8 -27.68 16.20 27.69
CA ALA A 8 -26.57 15.39 28.14
C ALA A 8 -26.56 13.98 27.48
N ALA A 9 -27.74 13.39 27.25
CA ALA A 9 -27.87 12.09 26.61
C ALA A 9 -27.51 12.12 25.10
N ALA A 10 -27.68 13.27 24.42
CA ALA A 10 -27.34 13.41 23.01
C ALA A 10 -25.81 13.45 22.73
N PHE A 11 -25.01 13.88 23.71
CA PHE A 11 -23.55 13.93 23.58
C PHE A 11 -22.85 12.57 23.76
N VAL A 12 -23.50 11.59 24.36
CA VAL A 12 -22.91 10.26 24.59
C VAL A 12 -23.01 9.34 23.35
N LEU A 13 -23.83 9.67 22.36
CA LEU A 13 -24.02 8.89 21.13
C LEU A 13 -23.05 9.28 19.98
N ALA A 14 -22.20 10.27 20.17
CA ALA A 14 -21.28 10.75 19.14
C ALA A 14 -19.91 10.02 19.09
N GLY A 15 -19.74 8.94 19.87
CA GLY A 15 -18.44 8.32 20.12
C GLY A 15 -18.03 7.13 19.22
N CYS A 16 -18.91 6.62 18.37
CA CYS A 16 -18.56 5.52 17.45
C CYS A 16 -18.48 6.05 16.03
N GLY A 17 -17.29 6.39 15.54
CA GLY A 17 -17.12 6.99 14.24
C GLY A 17 -16.01 6.34 13.42
N ALA A 18 -16.29 6.09 12.13
CA ALA A 18 -15.26 5.80 11.15
C ALA A 18 -14.43 7.07 10.91
N MET A 19 -13.12 6.99 11.10
CA MET A 19 -12.18 8.05 10.81
C MET A 19 -11.57 7.83 9.42
N ALA A 20 -11.43 8.90 8.64
CA ALA A 20 -10.76 8.83 7.36
C ALA A 20 -9.26 8.57 7.55
N PHE A 21 -8.73 7.57 6.85
CA PHE A 21 -7.30 7.33 6.72
C PHE A 21 -6.84 7.79 5.34
N THR A 22 -5.86 8.67 5.29
CA THR A 22 -5.22 9.09 4.05
C THR A 22 -3.89 8.34 3.92
N PRO A 23 -3.78 7.38 2.96
CA PRO A 23 -2.53 6.69 2.71
C PRO A 23 -1.44 7.67 2.29
N ALA A 24 -0.23 7.44 2.76
CA ALA A 24 0.93 8.25 2.42
C ALA A 24 2.15 7.34 2.14
N GLU A 25 3.07 7.83 1.33
CA GLU A 25 4.33 7.14 1.10
C GLU A 25 5.13 7.02 2.39
N TYR A 26 5.75 5.86 2.61
CA TYR A 26 6.65 5.61 3.71
C TYR A 26 8.06 5.41 3.15
N PRO A 27 9.04 6.26 3.51
CA PRO A 27 10.36 6.21 2.90
C PRO A 27 11.08 4.90 3.26
N LEU A 28 11.53 4.17 2.24
CA LEU A 28 12.40 3.03 2.41
C LEU A 28 13.85 3.52 2.61
N ARG A 29 14.58 2.84 3.50
CA ARG A 29 16.03 3.09 3.66
C ARG A 29 16.77 2.67 2.39
N ASP A 30 17.80 3.40 2.07
CA ASP A 30 18.68 3.07 0.95
C ASP A 30 19.32 1.68 1.13
N GLY A 31 19.43 0.95 0.02
CA GLY A 31 20.01 -0.39 0.00
C GLY A 31 19.04 -1.53 0.31
N LEU A 32 17.81 -1.29 0.76
CA LEU A 32 16.79 -2.34 0.95
C LEU A 32 16.34 -2.96 -0.39
N ILE A 33 16.43 -2.19 -1.46
CA ILE A 33 16.28 -2.65 -2.82
C ILE A 33 17.64 -2.53 -3.49
N PRO A 34 18.40 -3.63 -3.66
CA PRO A 34 19.69 -3.60 -4.35
C PRO A 34 19.52 -3.10 -5.78
N VAL A 35 20.53 -2.42 -6.28
CA VAL A 35 20.58 -1.96 -7.68
C VAL A 35 20.44 -3.14 -8.64
N PHE A 36 19.60 -3.00 -9.66
CA PHE A 36 19.36 -4.04 -10.66
C PHE A 36 19.17 -3.43 -12.07
N PRO A 37 19.50 -4.21 -13.14
CA PRO A 37 19.35 -3.73 -14.50
C PRO A 37 17.88 -3.56 -14.88
N VAL A 38 17.59 -2.51 -15.65
CA VAL A 38 16.28 -2.23 -16.23
C VAL A 38 16.45 -1.92 -17.71
N ALA A 39 15.89 -2.75 -18.58
CA ALA A 39 15.91 -2.52 -20.03
C ALA A 39 14.75 -1.62 -20.44
N GLY A 40 15.07 -0.50 -21.07
CA GLY A 40 14.09 0.47 -21.59
C GLY A 40 13.40 1.30 -20.50
N ASN A 41 12.22 1.81 -20.84
CA ASN A 41 11.39 2.61 -19.95
C ASN A 41 10.35 1.75 -19.24
N VAL A 42 10.08 2.04 -17.97
CA VAL A 42 9.05 1.35 -17.18
C VAL A 42 7.93 2.33 -16.86
N ASP A 43 6.71 1.99 -17.27
CA ASP A 43 5.50 2.66 -16.81
C ASP A 43 4.84 1.84 -15.70
N VAL A 44 4.54 2.50 -14.59
CA VAL A 44 3.83 1.87 -13.47
C VAL A 44 2.47 2.52 -13.34
N SER A 45 1.41 1.74 -13.35
CA SER A 45 0.04 2.24 -13.35
C SER A 45 -0.80 1.65 -12.22
N ASN A 46 -1.80 2.43 -11.78
CA ASN A 46 -2.81 1.99 -10.84
C ASN A 46 -3.95 1.30 -11.60
N ASN A 47 -4.12 0.00 -11.37
CA ASN A 47 -5.18 -0.82 -11.99
C ASN A 47 -6.31 -1.17 -11.00
N GLN A 48 -6.44 -0.46 -9.88
CA GLN A 48 -7.50 -0.66 -8.90
C GLN A 48 -8.67 0.31 -9.15
N PRO A 49 -9.82 -0.17 -9.68
CA PRO A 49 -10.95 0.70 -9.99
C PRO A 49 -11.78 1.09 -8.76
N SER A 50 -11.67 0.34 -7.65
CA SER A 50 -12.57 0.51 -6.51
C SER A 50 -12.22 1.74 -5.68
N LYS A 51 -13.13 2.72 -5.69
CA LYS A 51 -13.13 3.89 -4.81
C LYS A 51 -14.12 3.75 -3.64
N LYS A 52 -14.66 2.55 -3.43
CA LYS A 52 -15.58 2.29 -2.33
C LYS A 52 -14.85 2.40 -0.99
N PRO A 53 -15.49 2.98 0.04
CA PRO A 53 -14.94 2.98 1.40
C PRO A 53 -14.61 1.55 1.85
N THR A 54 -13.40 1.38 2.37
CA THR A 54 -12.87 0.10 2.83
C THR A 54 -12.27 0.31 4.21
N VAL A 55 -12.66 -0.52 5.17
CA VAL A 55 -12.10 -0.52 6.52
C VAL A 55 -10.70 -1.15 6.45
N VAL A 56 -9.70 -0.41 6.92
CA VAL A 56 -8.29 -0.86 6.99
C VAL A 56 -7.82 -1.13 8.41
N TYR A 57 -8.63 -0.74 9.39
CA TYR A 57 -8.45 -1.05 10.81
C TYR A 57 -9.78 -0.96 11.53
N ASP A 58 -10.04 -1.90 12.44
CA ASP A 58 -11.23 -1.90 13.29
C ASP A 58 -10.85 -2.30 14.73
N ALA A 59 -11.19 -1.43 15.68
CA ALA A 59 -11.04 -1.66 17.13
C ALA A 59 -12.39 -1.88 17.82
N GLY A 60 -13.49 -2.06 17.08
CA GLY A 60 -14.84 -2.20 17.61
C GLY A 60 -15.52 -0.88 17.95
N THR A 61 -14.83 0.05 18.59
CA THR A 61 -15.35 1.38 18.94
C THR A 61 -14.91 2.47 17.96
N SER A 62 -13.86 2.22 17.18
CA SER A 62 -13.33 3.13 16.16
C SER A 62 -12.76 2.33 14.99
N SER A 63 -12.94 2.83 13.78
CA SER A 63 -12.38 2.23 12.59
C SER A 63 -11.67 3.27 11.73
N LEU A 64 -10.65 2.83 10.97
CA LEU A 64 -10.04 3.64 9.91
C LEU A 64 -10.56 3.19 8.56
N VAL A 65 -10.96 4.16 7.75
CA VAL A 65 -11.56 3.93 6.43
C VAL A 65 -10.81 4.71 5.36
N THR A 66 -10.50 4.05 4.26
CA THR A 66 -9.95 4.64 3.04
C THR A 66 -10.58 3.96 1.83
N ASN A 67 -9.91 3.92 0.69
CA ASN A 67 -10.31 3.09 -0.45
C ASN A 67 -9.08 2.45 -1.11
N LEU A 68 -9.30 1.31 -1.76
CA LEU A 68 -8.22 0.53 -2.36
C LEU A 68 -7.52 1.26 -3.53
N ASN A 69 -8.26 2.12 -4.25
CA ASN A 69 -7.67 2.93 -5.32
C ASN A 69 -6.64 3.93 -4.76
N ALA A 70 -6.95 4.61 -3.65
CA ALA A 70 -6.02 5.55 -3.01
C ALA A 70 -4.76 4.84 -2.48
N ILE A 71 -4.91 3.66 -1.88
CA ILE A 71 -3.78 2.84 -1.42
C ILE A 71 -2.90 2.43 -2.62
N THR A 72 -3.52 1.97 -3.71
CA THR A 72 -2.80 1.56 -4.92
C THR A 72 -2.08 2.74 -5.57
N GLU A 73 -2.65 3.95 -5.53
CA GLU A 73 -2.00 5.15 -6.06
C GLU A 73 -0.71 5.47 -5.30
N VAL A 74 -0.74 5.42 -3.97
CA VAL A 74 0.46 5.58 -3.14
C VAL A 74 1.51 4.50 -3.46
N MET A 75 1.09 3.24 -3.56
CA MET A 75 1.98 2.14 -3.93
C MET A 75 2.62 2.35 -5.30
N THR A 76 1.84 2.81 -6.27
CA THR A 76 2.30 3.14 -7.64
C THR A 76 3.33 4.27 -7.64
N GLY A 77 3.06 5.36 -6.92
CA GLY A 77 3.98 6.48 -6.76
C GLY A 77 5.30 6.07 -6.13
N GLN A 78 5.23 5.30 -5.04
CA GLN A 78 6.41 4.79 -4.36
C GLN A 78 7.20 3.81 -5.23
N THR A 79 6.54 2.94 -5.98
CA THR A 79 7.21 2.02 -6.92
C THR A 79 8.00 2.78 -7.98
N ARG A 80 7.43 3.85 -8.55
CA ARG A 80 8.15 4.71 -9.52
C ARG A 80 9.41 5.34 -8.91
N LYS A 81 9.32 5.81 -7.67
CA LYS A 81 10.46 6.41 -6.96
C LYS A 81 11.57 5.40 -6.69
N GLU A 82 11.21 4.22 -6.20
CA GLU A 82 12.19 3.17 -5.92
C GLU A 82 12.83 2.61 -7.20
N LEU A 83 12.08 2.49 -8.30
CA LEU A 83 12.63 2.16 -9.62
C LEU A 83 13.59 3.24 -10.12
N ALA A 84 13.33 4.51 -9.85
CA ALA A 84 14.24 5.60 -10.20
C ALA A 84 15.55 5.57 -9.40
N LYS A 85 15.51 5.09 -8.15
CA LYS A 85 16.70 4.96 -7.29
C LYS A 85 17.52 3.71 -7.62
N ALA A 86 16.87 2.54 -7.70
CA ALA A 86 17.52 1.25 -7.76
C ALA A 86 17.67 0.70 -9.20
N GLY A 87 16.89 1.17 -10.17
CA GLY A 87 16.91 0.70 -11.54
C GLY A 87 18.08 1.31 -12.34
N GLN A 88 19.07 0.50 -12.71
CA GLN A 88 20.09 0.89 -13.70
C GLN A 88 19.52 0.73 -15.10
N ARG A 89 19.16 1.84 -15.74
CA ARG A 89 18.62 1.83 -17.10
C ARG A 89 19.71 1.55 -18.12
N SER A 90 19.51 0.53 -18.93
CA SER A 90 20.23 0.37 -20.21
C SER A 90 19.36 0.99 -21.31
N GLY A 91 19.95 1.79 -22.19
CA GLY A 91 19.21 2.49 -23.24
C GLY A 91 18.64 1.58 -24.34
N ALA A 92 18.86 0.26 -24.25
CA ALA A 92 18.34 -0.75 -25.16
C ALA A 92 17.16 -1.49 -24.51
N GLY A 93 16.01 -1.46 -25.15
CA GLY A 93 14.82 -2.20 -24.71
C GLY A 93 13.52 -1.46 -25.01
N GLY A 94 12.44 -2.22 -25.15
CA GLY A 94 11.08 -1.72 -25.35
C GLY A 94 10.49 -1.11 -24.06
N ALA A 95 9.33 -0.45 -24.20
CA ALA A 95 8.57 0.01 -23.06
C ALA A 95 8.03 -1.18 -22.25
N LYS A 96 8.22 -1.13 -20.93
CA LYS A 96 7.71 -2.11 -19.98
C LYS A 96 6.60 -1.51 -19.14
N THR A 97 5.65 -2.34 -18.71
CA THR A 97 4.55 -1.92 -17.87
C THR A 97 4.42 -2.79 -16.63
N ILE A 98 4.09 -2.15 -15.51
CA ILE A 98 3.67 -2.81 -14.27
C ILE A 98 2.35 -2.18 -13.86
N ALA A 99 1.26 -2.96 -13.89
CA ALA A 99 -0.04 -2.51 -13.42
C ALA A 99 -0.31 -3.09 -12.02
N LEU A 100 -0.48 -2.21 -11.02
CA LEU A 100 -0.66 -2.58 -9.62
C LEU A 100 -2.13 -2.54 -9.21
N LYS A 101 -2.54 -3.49 -8.38
CA LYS A 101 -3.89 -3.55 -7.82
C LYS A 101 -3.84 -4.11 -6.41
N VAL A 102 -4.06 -3.25 -5.43
CA VAL A 102 -4.21 -3.68 -4.03
C VAL A 102 -5.59 -4.26 -3.83
N ASN A 103 -5.67 -5.47 -3.29
CA ASN A 103 -6.92 -6.18 -3.01
C ASN A 103 -7.29 -6.10 -1.53
N VAL A 104 -6.31 -6.10 -0.63
CA VAL A 104 -6.48 -5.99 0.82
C VAL A 104 -5.37 -5.12 1.41
N LEU A 105 -5.71 -4.27 2.35
CA LEU A 105 -4.82 -3.70 3.36
C LEU A 105 -5.59 -3.72 4.66
N LEU A 106 -5.10 -4.47 5.64
CA LEU A 106 -5.78 -4.60 6.93
C LEU A 106 -4.75 -4.61 8.06
N SER A 107 -5.01 -3.83 9.10
CA SER A 107 -4.24 -3.81 10.34
C SER A 107 -5.09 -4.26 11.51
N THR A 108 -4.46 -4.93 12.46
CA THR A 108 -5.07 -5.36 13.73
C THR A 108 -4.16 -4.98 14.89
N TYR A 109 -4.75 -4.61 16.03
CA TYR A 109 -4.00 -4.37 17.24
C TYR A 109 -3.75 -5.68 17.99
N VAL A 110 -2.49 -5.97 18.31
CA VAL A 110 -2.09 -7.18 19.01
C VAL A 110 -1.16 -6.80 20.16
N MET A 111 -1.67 -6.87 21.38
CA MET A 111 -0.97 -6.51 22.61
C MET A 111 -0.47 -5.05 22.56
N PHE A 112 0.78 -4.77 22.31
CA PHE A 112 1.37 -3.42 22.32
C PHE A 112 1.85 -2.97 20.94
N SER A 113 1.42 -3.64 19.87
CA SER A 113 1.80 -3.35 18.49
C SER A 113 0.61 -3.50 17.55
N THR A 114 0.73 -2.89 16.38
CA THR A 114 -0.16 -3.14 15.25
C THR A 114 0.51 -4.09 14.27
N LYS A 115 -0.28 -5.01 13.71
CA LYS A 115 0.15 -5.94 12.67
C LYS A 115 -0.74 -5.77 11.47
N SER A 116 -0.16 -5.53 10.33
CA SER A 116 -0.87 -5.40 9.07
C SER A 116 -0.41 -6.43 8.06
N HIS A 117 -1.23 -6.61 7.03
CA HIS A 117 -0.85 -7.29 5.81
C HIS A 117 -1.44 -6.56 4.62
N ILE A 118 -0.75 -6.66 3.50
CA ILE A 118 -1.20 -6.17 2.20
C ILE A 118 -1.24 -7.31 1.20
N GLU A 119 -2.37 -7.45 0.49
CA GLU A 119 -2.50 -8.35 -0.64
C GLU A 119 -2.67 -7.53 -1.91
N PHE A 120 -1.85 -7.84 -2.91
CA PHE A 120 -1.90 -7.11 -4.17
C PHE A 120 -1.44 -7.94 -5.36
N GLU A 121 -1.88 -7.53 -6.54
CA GLU A 121 -1.45 -8.05 -7.83
C GLU A 121 -0.50 -7.07 -8.50
N ALA A 122 0.57 -7.60 -9.12
CA ALA A 122 1.40 -6.91 -10.09
C ALA A 122 1.26 -7.62 -11.44
N ARG A 123 0.63 -6.96 -12.40
CA ARG A 123 0.53 -7.44 -13.77
C ARG A 123 1.66 -6.83 -14.59
N LEU A 124 2.50 -7.69 -15.14
CA LEU A 124 3.63 -7.32 -16.00
C LEU A 124 3.17 -7.23 -17.45
N GLY A 125 3.87 -6.44 -18.24
CA GLY A 125 3.54 -6.23 -19.65
C GLY A 125 3.70 -7.45 -20.56
N ASP A 126 4.38 -8.49 -20.10
CA ASP A 126 4.48 -9.80 -20.77
C ASP A 126 3.27 -10.71 -20.48
N GLY A 127 2.28 -10.23 -19.72
CA GLY A 127 1.07 -10.97 -19.34
C GLY A 127 1.16 -11.74 -18.02
N GLN A 128 2.32 -11.84 -17.39
CA GLN A 128 2.42 -12.45 -16.06
C GLN A 128 1.62 -11.68 -15.03
N VAL A 129 0.93 -12.38 -14.13
CA VAL A 129 0.25 -11.82 -12.96
C VAL A 129 0.86 -12.43 -11.71
N LEU A 130 1.48 -11.58 -10.91
CA LEU A 130 2.14 -11.97 -9.66
C LEU A 130 1.28 -11.51 -8.49
N ASN A 131 0.96 -12.44 -7.60
CA ASN A 131 0.20 -12.17 -6.38
C ASN A 131 1.16 -12.14 -5.19
N PHE A 132 1.00 -11.14 -4.35
CA PHE A 132 1.79 -10.93 -3.15
C PHE A 132 0.89 -10.87 -1.92
N ASN A 133 1.36 -11.44 -0.83
CA ASN A 133 0.78 -11.28 0.52
C ASN A 133 1.94 -10.96 1.46
N VAL A 134 1.99 -9.72 1.94
CA VAL A 134 3.15 -9.20 2.67
C VAL A 134 2.71 -8.74 4.05
N PRO A 135 3.22 -9.37 5.13
CA PRO A 135 2.97 -8.95 6.50
C PRO A 135 3.88 -7.78 6.88
N HIS A 136 3.41 -6.94 7.80
CA HIS A 136 4.17 -5.86 8.41
C HIS A 136 3.77 -5.69 9.88
N ALA A 137 4.59 -5.06 10.70
CA ALA A 137 4.27 -4.71 12.07
C ALA A 137 4.99 -3.44 12.52
N SER A 138 4.29 -2.59 13.27
CA SER A 138 4.85 -1.35 13.82
C SER A 138 4.23 -1.01 15.18
N GLY A 139 4.86 -0.10 15.91
CA GLY A 139 4.32 0.44 17.16
C GLY A 139 3.25 1.54 16.98
N SER A 140 3.02 1.99 15.76
CA SER A 140 2.06 3.06 15.44
C SER A 140 1.18 2.66 14.27
N LEU A 141 -0.14 2.78 14.41
CA LEU A 141 -1.11 2.33 13.40
C LEU A 141 -0.89 3.00 12.02
N ALA A 142 -0.66 4.31 11.99
CA ALA A 142 -0.43 5.01 10.72
C ALA A 142 0.89 4.57 10.07
N GLN A 143 1.95 4.35 10.86
CA GLN A 143 3.23 3.83 10.36
C GLN A 143 3.10 2.38 9.92
N ASP A 144 2.28 1.58 10.61
CA ASP A 144 2.02 0.20 10.26
C ASP A 144 1.35 0.09 8.88
N LEU A 145 0.26 0.82 8.66
CA LEU A 145 -0.46 0.82 7.38
C LEU A 145 0.39 1.34 6.22
N ASN A 146 1.07 2.47 6.39
CA ASN A 146 1.92 3.04 5.34
C ASN A 146 3.20 2.21 5.13
N GLY A 147 3.79 1.71 6.21
CA GLY A 147 4.96 0.82 6.17
C GLY A 147 4.64 -0.51 5.47
N CYS A 148 3.43 -1.04 5.66
CA CYS A 148 2.97 -2.25 4.98
C CYS A 148 2.92 -2.06 3.45
N VAL A 149 2.47 -0.90 2.97
CA VAL A 149 2.50 -0.55 1.53
C VAL A 149 3.94 -0.49 1.03
N ALA A 150 4.84 0.15 1.78
CA ALA A 150 6.26 0.25 1.43
C ALA A 150 6.96 -1.12 1.42
N GLU A 151 6.67 -1.98 2.40
CA GLU A 151 7.14 -3.37 2.45
C GLU A 151 6.66 -4.16 1.23
N GLY A 152 5.41 -3.95 0.80
CA GLY A 152 4.87 -4.52 -0.44
C GLY A 152 5.68 -4.11 -1.68
N VAL A 153 6.01 -2.81 -1.80
CA VAL A 153 6.86 -2.31 -2.89
C VAL A 153 8.25 -2.94 -2.85
N MET A 154 8.88 -2.99 -1.67
CA MET A 154 10.19 -3.58 -1.47
C MET A 154 10.19 -5.07 -1.85
N THR A 155 9.21 -5.82 -1.38
CA THR A 155 9.05 -7.25 -1.66
C THR A 155 8.89 -7.49 -3.17
N MET A 156 8.03 -6.73 -3.82
CA MET A 156 7.78 -6.84 -5.26
C MET A 156 9.06 -6.52 -6.08
N LEU A 157 9.74 -5.43 -5.79
CA LEU A 157 10.95 -5.03 -6.53
C LEU A 157 12.15 -5.94 -6.25
N ASN A 158 12.13 -6.70 -5.14
CA ASN A 158 13.11 -7.74 -4.85
C ASN A 158 12.75 -9.12 -5.43
N ASP A 159 11.52 -9.31 -5.93
CA ASP A 159 11.11 -10.57 -6.55
C ASP A 159 11.93 -10.86 -7.81
N PRO A 160 12.55 -12.07 -7.92
CA PRO A 160 13.38 -12.42 -9.06
C PRO A 160 12.62 -12.42 -10.38
N ARG A 161 11.31 -12.70 -10.38
CA ARG A 161 10.48 -12.67 -11.60
C ARG A 161 10.29 -11.24 -12.10
N VAL A 162 10.06 -10.29 -11.20
CA VAL A 162 9.96 -8.86 -11.53
C VAL A 162 11.31 -8.35 -12.05
N LYS A 163 12.41 -8.69 -11.38
CA LYS A 163 13.76 -8.30 -11.83
C LYS A 163 14.11 -8.90 -13.19
N ALA A 164 13.80 -10.18 -13.42
CA ALA A 164 14.00 -10.82 -14.71
C ALA A 164 13.21 -10.16 -15.84
N TYR A 165 11.92 -9.86 -15.58
CA TYR A 165 11.08 -9.11 -16.53
C TYR A 165 11.67 -7.74 -16.86
N LEU A 166 12.10 -6.99 -15.83
CA LEU A 166 12.65 -5.64 -16.02
C LEU A 166 14.00 -5.65 -16.75
N ALA A 167 14.82 -6.67 -16.56
CA ALA A 167 16.13 -6.83 -17.23
C ALA A 167 16.04 -7.38 -18.66
N ALA A 168 14.96 -8.05 -19.03
CA ALA A 168 14.79 -8.62 -20.37
C ALA A 168 14.83 -7.53 -21.46
N GLN A 169 15.47 -7.80 -22.60
CA GLN A 169 15.54 -6.90 -23.77
C GLN A 169 14.33 -7.08 -24.69
#